data_a042ed9f08fec258fc0dd30d91706d72
#
_entry.id   a042ed9f08fec258fc0dd30d91706d72
#
_cell.length_a   1.000
_cell.length_b   1.000
_cell.length_c   1.000
_cell.angle_alpha   90.00
_cell.angle_beta   90.00
_cell.angle_gamma   90.00
#
_symmetry.space_group_name_H-M   'P 1'
#
loop_
_entity.id
_entity.type
_entity.pdbx_description
1 polymer ?
#
loop_
_entity_poly.entity_id
_entity_poly.type
_entity_poly.pdbx_seq_one_letter_code
_entity_poly.pdbx_strand_id
1 'polypeptide(L)'
;MAGELLDIRTSQDLFQALAKAKQIEEAFEEVLHWRGFLTIADPETGELLGRLVRDSEMHEHMVDSLIRMVEPSSSTRREIRSAPIVIDGEDEVQFLQKLLEGEDMAYYVYSAILDASKHIDQKSIGGEQNLTEMRRVLGQLVSAEKRHRELVSQLLAARSPS
;
A
#
# COMPACT_ATOMS: atom_id res chain seq x y z
N MET A 1 4.53 -9.74 14.68
CA MET A 1 5.46 -8.68 15.10
C MET A 1 4.67 -7.38 15.22
N ALA A 2 4.72 -6.73 16.35
CA ALA A 2 4.20 -5.38 16.46
C ALA A 2 5.04 -4.52 15.52
N GLY A 3 4.43 -4.07 14.42
CA GLY A 3 5.09 -3.14 13.52
C GLY A 3 5.51 -1.92 14.32
N GLU A 4 6.73 -1.47 14.14
CA GLU A 4 7.18 -0.18 14.66
C GLU A 4 6.12 0.86 14.30
N LEU A 5 5.50 1.48 15.31
CA LEU A 5 4.52 2.53 15.10
C LEU A 5 5.18 3.62 14.24
N LEU A 6 4.63 3.85 13.05
CA LEU A 6 5.09 4.94 12.21
C LEU A 6 4.86 6.27 12.93
N ASP A 7 5.93 6.88 13.40
CA ASP A 7 5.89 8.19 14.06
C ASP A 7 6.08 9.29 13.02
N ILE A 8 4.96 9.77 12.47
CA ILE A 8 4.94 10.77 11.41
C ILE A 8 4.67 12.14 12.04
N ARG A 9 5.71 12.94 12.22
CA ARG A 9 5.64 14.27 12.84
C ARG A 9 5.98 15.41 11.89
N THR A 10 6.77 15.14 10.89
CA THR A 10 7.28 16.14 9.95
C THR A 10 6.87 15.82 8.52
N SER A 11 7.00 16.80 7.61
CA SER A 11 6.79 16.56 6.18
C SER A 11 7.79 15.55 5.62
N GLN A 12 8.98 15.43 6.20
CA GLN A 12 9.96 14.42 5.81
C GLN A 12 9.51 13.01 6.21
N ASP A 13 8.97 12.84 7.42
CA ASP A 13 8.41 11.57 7.86
C ASP A 13 7.23 11.16 6.97
N LEU A 14 6.37 12.13 6.63
CA LEU A 14 5.25 11.93 5.72
C LEU A 14 5.71 11.48 4.33
N PHE A 15 6.72 12.13 3.79
CA PHE A 15 7.33 11.75 2.50
C PHE A 15 7.85 10.31 2.54
N GLN A 16 8.56 9.93 3.60
CA GLN A 16 9.08 8.57 3.75
C GLN A 16 7.96 7.53 3.87
N ALA A 17 6.90 7.84 4.60
CA ALA A 17 5.74 6.95 4.72
C ALA A 17 5.02 6.76 3.38
N LEU A 18 4.83 7.83 2.61
CA LEU A 18 4.26 7.76 1.26
C LEU A 18 5.14 6.97 0.29
N ALA A 19 6.44 7.14 0.36
CA ALA A 19 7.37 6.36 -0.46
C ALA A 19 7.36 4.87 -0.08
N LYS A 20 7.19 4.54 1.20
CA LYS A 20 6.98 3.15 1.63
C LYS A 20 5.68 2.59 1.08
N ALA A 21 4.59 3.35 1.12
CA ALA A 21 3.32 2.98 0.52
C ALA A 21 3.48 2.69 -0.98
N LYS A 22 4.18 3.56 -1.71
CA LYS A 22 4.47 3.35 -3.13
C LYS A 22 5.18 2.02 -3.39
N GLN A 23 6.20 1.68 -2.60
CA GLN A 23 6.92 0.41 -2.73
C GLN A 23 6.01 -0.81 -2.51
N ILE A 24 5.04 -0.70 -1.62
CA ILE A 24 4.07 -1.77 -1.39
C ILE A 24 3.19 -1.96 -2.64
N GLU A 25 2.71 -0.87 -3.24
CA GLU A 25 1.90 -0.95 -4.47
C GLU A 25 2.71 -1.52 -5.65
N GLU A 26 3.95 -1.09 -5.83
CA GLU A 26 4.87 -1.66 -6.83
C GLU A 26 5.06 -3.17 -6.63
N ALA A 27 5.16 -3.64 -5.39
CA ALA A 27 5.26 -5.07 -5.09
C ALA A 27 3.98 -5.84 -5.48
N PHE A 28 2.80 -5.24 -5.34
CA PHE A 28 1.55 -5.84 -5.79
C PHE A 28 1.46 -5.93 -7.33
N GLU A 29 1.97 -4.94 -8.05
CA GLU A 29 2.03 -4.98 -9.51
C GLU A 29 2.88 -6.15 -10.02
N GLU A 30 3.96 -6.49 -9.30
CA GLU A 30 4.83 -7.63 -9.60
C GLU A 30 4.16 -9.01 -9.40
N VAL A 31 3.02 -9.07 -8.75
CA VAL A 31 2.28 -10.32 -8.47
C VAL A 31 1.99 -11.12 -9.76
N LEU A 32 1.71 -10.46 -10.88
CA LEU A 32 1.46 -11.12 -12.16
C LEU A 32 2.72 -11.80 -12.73
N HIS A 33 3.91 -11.44 -12.26
CA HIS A 33 5.17 -12.05 -12.65
C HIS A 33 5.51 -13.30 -11.80
N TRP A 34 4.75 -13.55 -10.76
CA TRP A 34 4.90 -14.77 -9.98
C TRP A 34 4.55 -16.01 -10.82
N ARG A 35 5.50 -16.95 -10.88
CA ARG A 35 5.34 -18.16 -11.71
C ARG A 35 4.11 -18.98 -11.34
N GLY A 36 3.76 -19.02 -10.04
CA GLY A 36 2.58 -19.71 -9.54
C GLY A 36 1.26 -19.11 -10.03
N PHE A 37 1.24 -17.83 -10.44
CA PHE A 37 0.03 -17.21 -11.00
C PHE A 37 -0.49 -17.97 -12.23
N LEU A 38 0.39 -18.45 -13.08
CA LEU A 38 0.03 -19.23 -14.27
C LEU A 38 -0.50 -20.63 -13.93
N THR A 39 -0.26 -21.11 -12.71
CA THR A 39 -0.72 -22.42 -12.24
C THR A 39 -2.01 -22.35 -11.44
N ILE A 40 -2.54 -21.15 -11.17
CA ILE A 40 -3.83 -20.98 -10.51
C ILE A 40 -4.95 -21.47 -11.43
N ALA A 41 -5.49 -22.62 -11.08
CA ALA A 41 -6.54 -23.27 -11.87
C ALA A 41 -7.93 -22.67 -11.65
N ASP A 42 -8.14 -21.95 -10.53
CA ASP A 42 -9.41 -21.33 -10.17
C ASP A 42 -9.57 -19.98 -10.88
N PRO A 43 -10.53 -19.86 -11.84
CA PRO A 43 -10.75 -18.61 -12.57
C PRO A 43 -11.13 -17.43 -11.67
N GLU A 44 -11.87 -17.68 -10.58
CA GLU A 44 -12.30 -16.65 -9.65
C GLU A 44 -11.10 -16.03 -8.91
N THR A 45 -10.19 -16.85 -8.46
CA THR A 45 -8.92 -16.39 -7.84
C THR A 45 -8.09 -15.59 -8.82
N GLY A 46 -7.91 -16.08 -10.05
CA GLY A 46 -7.16 -15.38 -11.09
C GLY A 46 -7.75 -14.02 -11.43
N GLU A 47 -9.09 -13.93 -11.52
CA GLU A 47 -9.78 -12.67 -11.77
C GLU A 47 -9.61 -11.67 -10.61
N LEU A 48 -9.70 -12.16 -9.37
CA LEU A 48 -9.48 -11.32 -8.19
C LEU A 48 -8.06 -10.77 -8.14
N LEU A 49 -7.05 -11.61 -8.34
CA LEU A 49 -5.65 -11.17 -8.38
C LEU A 49 -5.41 -10.14 -9.48
N GLY A 50 -5.98 -10.33 -10.66
CA GLY A 50 -5.91 -9.36 -11.74
C GLY A 50 -6.56 -8.01 -11.38
N ARG A 51 -7.64 -8.03 -10.60
CA ARG A 51 -8.29 -6.82 -10.09
C ARG A 51 -7.39 -6.11 -9.07
N LEU A 52 -6.82 -6.84 -8.11
CA LEU A 52 -5.91 -6.28 -7.10
C LEU A 52 -4.72 -5.58 -7.76
N VAL A 53 -4.13 -6.18 -8.80
CA VAL A 53 -3.01 -5.56 -9.53
C VAL A 53 -3.43 -4.25 -10.21
N ARG A 54 -4.58 -4.22 -10.88
CA ARG A 54 -5.09 -2.98 -11.49
C ARG A 54 -5.40 -1.90 -10.46
N ASP A 55 -5.95 -2.29 -9.31
CA ASP A 55 -6.20 -1.35 -8.22
C ASP A 55 -4.88 -0.79 -7.67
N SER A 56 -3.84 -1.63 -7.53
CA SER A 56 -2.51 -1.19 -7.09
C SER A 56 -1.85 -0.21 -8.06
N GLU A 57 -1.96 -0.43 -9.37
CA GLU A 57 -1.51 0.56 -10.38
C GLU A 57 -2.20 1.92 -10.17
N MET A 58 -3.50 1.91 -9.92
CA MET A 58 -4.26 3.14 -9.64
C MET A 58 -3.83 3.76 -8.30
N HIS A 59 -3.63 2.96 -7.26
CA HIS A 59 -3.16 3.42 -5.95
C HIS A 59 -1.76 4.04 -6.04
N GLU A 60 -0.85 3.45 -6.82
CA GLU A 60 0.48 4.02 -7.07
C GLU A 60 0.36 5.45 -7.63
N HIS A 61 -0.49 5.67 -8.62
CA HIS A 61 -0.73 7.01 -9.17
C HIS A 61 -1.31 7.98 -8.14
N MET A 62 -2.21 7.50 -7.28
CA MET A 62 -2.76 8.31 -6.19
C MET A 62 -1.67 8.69 -5.19
N VAL A 63 -0.81 7.74 -4.81
CA VAL A 63 0.33 7.99 -3.91
C VAL A 63 1.33 8.96 -4.54
N ASP A 64 1.63 8.83 -5.82
CA ASP A 64 2.49 9.77 -6.54
C ASP A 64 1.95 11.20 -6.49
N SER A 65 0.62 11.38 -6.58
CA SER A 65 0.01 12.70 -6.43
C SER A 65 0.20 13.27 -5.02
N LEU A 66 0.11 12.43 -3.99
CA LEU A 66 0.37 12.81 -2.59
C LEU A 66 1.84 13.16 -2.36
N ILE A 67 2.76 12.38 -2.92
CA ILE A 67 4.21 12.63 -2.85
C ILE A 67 4.53 14.01 -3.42
N ARG A 68 3.94 14.37 -4.55
CA ARG A 68 4.13 15.70 -5.15
C ARG A 68 3.66 16.86 -4.27
N MET A 69 2.63 16.65 -3.45
CA MET A 69 2.17 17.67 -2.49
C MET A 69 3.17 17.91 -1.34
N VAL A 70 3.92 16.87 -0.98
CA VAL A 70 4.83 16.86 0.18
C VAL A 70 6.29 17.03 -0.23
N GLU A 71 6.57 16.96 -1.54
CA GLU A 71 7.94 16.94 -2.05
C GLU A 71 8.74 18.14 -1.52
N PRO A 72 9.73 17.90 -0.64
CA PRO A 72 10.57 18.97 -0.15
C PRO A 72 11.40 19.51 -1.32
N SER A 73 11.71 20.79 -1.28
CA SER A 73 12.64 21.43 -2.23
C SER A 73 13.82 20.49 -2.49
N SER A 74 14.27 20.41 -3.73
CA SER A 74 15.20 19.43 -4.32
C SER A 74 16.51 19.14 -3.54
N SER A 75 16.83 19.90 -2.50
CA SER A 75 18.01 19.73 -1.65
C SER A 75 17.90 18.65 -0.59
N THR A 76 16.74 18.03 -0.40
CA THR A 76 16.46 17.09 0.70
C THR A 76 15.96 15.71 0.24
N ARG A 77 16.05 15.39 -1.05
CA ARG A 77 15.81 14.03 -1.55
C ARG A 77 16.86 13.09 -0.99
N ARG A 78 16.59 12.51 0.16
CA ARG A 78 17.30 11.32 0.61
C ARG A 78 16.70 10.13 -0.13
N GLU A 79 17.53 9.38 -0.84
CA GLU A 79 17.16 8.08 -1.37
C GLU A 79 16.59 7.22 -0.22
N ILE A 80 15.36 6.79 -0.38
CA ILE A 80 14.76 5.86 0.57
C ILE A 80 15.36 4.50 0.27
N ARG A 81 16.36 4.12 1.05
CA ARG A 81 16.92 2.79 1.04
C ARG A 81 16.06 1.90 1.92
N SER A 82 15.08 1.26 1.33
CA SER A 82 14.39 0.15 1.97
C SER A 82 14.66 -1.14 1.20
N ALA A 83 14.64 -2.27 1.92
CA ALA A 83 14.69 -3.58 1.28
C ALA A 83 13.49 -3.72 0.34
N PRO A 84 13.67 -4.34 -0.84
CA PRO A 84 12.56 -4.58 -1.76
C PRO A 84 11.51 -5.47 -1.07
N ILE A 85 10.24 -5.14 -1.29
CA ILE A 85 9.13 -5.96 -0.86
C ILE A 85 8.87 -6.98 -1.95
N VAL A 86 8.88 -8.26 -1.59
CA VAL A 86 8.63 -9.37 -2.53
C VAL A 86 7.41 -10.15 -2.06
N ILE A 87 6.43 -10.29 -2.95
CA ILE A 87 5.24 -11.11 -2.73
C ILE A 87 5.38 -12.36 -3.59
N ASP A 88 5.77 -13.44 -2.96
CA ASP A 88 5.96 -14.74 -3.60
C ASP A 88 5.50 -15.89 -2.69
N GLY A 89 5.61 -17.12 -3.15
CA GLY A 89 5.29 -18.29 -2.38
C GLY A 89 5.63 -19.56 -3.14
N GLU A 90 5.87 -20.67 -2.43
CA GLU A 90 6.11 -21.98 -3.02
C GLU A 90 4.81 -22.62 -3.55
N ASP A 91 3.68 -22.28 -2.91
CA ASP A 91 2.34 -22.71 -3.29
C ASP A 91 1.32 -21.57 -3.16
N GLU A 92 0.10 -21.83 -3.57
CA GLU A 92 -0.99 -20.83 -3.56
C GLU A 92 -1.31 -20.31 -2.15
N VAL A 93 -1.27 -21.18 -1.13
CA VAL A 93 -1.56 -20.79 0.26
C VAL A 93 -0.48 -19.84 0.78
N GLN A 94 0.78 -20.17 0.60
CA GLN A 94 1.89 -19.30 0.99
C GLN A 94 1.85 -17.97 0.25
N PHE A 95 1.56 -18.00 -1.04
CA PHE A 95 1.41 -16.79 -1.85
C PHE A 95 0.29 -15.89 -1.32
N LEU A 96 -0.89 -16.44 -1.05
CA LEU A 96 -2.02 -15.69 -0.49
C LEU A 96 -1.72 -15.16 0.93
N GLN A 97 -0.95 -15.90 1.74
CA GLN A 97 -0.49 -15.41 3.05
C GLN A 97 0.42 -14.18 2.89
N LYS A 98 1.37 -14.23 1.97
CA LYS A 98 2.26 -13.11 1.67
C LYS A 98 1.51 -11.90 1.10
N LEU A 99 0.54 -12.15 0.24
CA LEU A 99 -0.33 -11.12 -0.29
C LEU A 99 -1.12 -10.44 0.84
N LEU A 100 -1.70 -11.22 1.74
CA LEU A 100 -2.43 -10.69 2.90
C LEU A 100 -1.52 -9.85 3.83
N GLU A 101 -0.30 -10.29 4.09
CA GLU A 101 0.69 -9.52 4.86
C GLU A 101 0.97 -8.16 4.18
N GLY A 102 1.07 -8.14 2.86
CA GLY A 102 1.25 -6.92 2.07
C GLY A 102 0.04 -5.97 2.17
N GLU A 103 -1.17 -6.51 2.04
CA GLU A 103 -2.42 -5.74 2.18
C GLU A 103 -2.58 -5.17 3.60
N ASP A 104 -2.22 -5.96 4.63
CA ASP A 104 -2.18 -5.50 6.02
C ASP A 104 -1.20 -4.33 6.20
N MET A 105 -0.03 -4.43 5.58
CA MET A 105 1.00 -3.39 5.63
C MET A 105 0.52 -2.10 4.93
N ALA A 106 -0.07 -2.21 3.74
CA ALA A 106 -0.62 -1.07 3.01
C ALA A 106 -1.71 -0.37 3.82
N TYR A 107 -2.67 -1.12 4.33
CA TYR A 107 -3.73 -0.59 5.19
C TYR A 107 -3.17 0.15 6.40
N TYR A 108 -2.18 -0.44 7.08
CA TYR A 108 -1.54 0.17 8.25
C TYR A 108 -0.84 1.48 7.89
N VAL A 109 -0.05 1.51 6.80
CA VAL A 109 0.68 2.70 6.36
C VAL A 109 -0.28 3.83 6.00
N TYR A 110 -1.29 3.56 5.18
CA TYR A 110 -2.27 4.59 4.80
C TYR A 110 -3.07 5.10 5.99
N SER A 111 -3.46 4.22 6.91
CA SER A 111 -4.16 4.61 8.15
C SER A 111 -3.29 5.51 9.03
N ALA A 112 -2.01 5.18 9.18
CA ALA A 112 -1.05 5.99 9.96
C ALA A 112 -0.83 7.37 9.34
N ILE A 113 -0.73 7.45 8.00
CA ILE A 113 -0.60 8.74 7.29
C ILE A 113 -1.88 9.57 7.45
N LEU A 114 -3.05 8.96 7.32
CA LEU A 114 -4.34 9.65 7.50
C LEU A 114 -4.47 10.21 8.92
N ASP A 115 -4.09 9.45 9.94
CA ASP A 115 -4.10 9.91 11.33
C ASP A 115 -3.09 11.04 11.54
N ALA A 116 -1.87 10.91 11.02
CA ALA A 116 -0.84 11.95 11.10
C ALA A 116 -1.28 13.26 10.41
N SER A 117 -2.08 13.18 9.35
CA SER A 117 -2.59 14.36 8.62
C SER A 117 -3.44 15.29 9.50
N LYS A 118 -3.93 14.81 10.64
CA LYS A 118 -4.69 15.61 11.62
C LYS A 118 -3.80 16.59 12.40
N HIS A 119 -2.49 16.34 12.45
CA HIS A 119 -1.53 17.06 13.28
C HIS A 119 -0.41 17.76 12.46
N ILE A 120 -0.35 17.49 11.16
CA ILE A 120 0.66 18.10 10.29
C ILE A 120 0.28 19.54 9.97
N ASP A 121 1.28 20.44 10.02
CA ASP A 121 1.10 21.82 9.60
C ASP A 121 0.76 21.89 8.11
N GLN A 122 -0.41 22.42 7.79
CA GLN A 122 -0.89 22.58 6.42
C GLN A 122 0.09 23.34 5.51
N LYS A 123 0.88 24.26 6.07
CA LYS A 123 1.88 25.02 5.30
C LYS A 123 2.99 24.13 4.73
N SER A 124 3.32 23.03 5.43
CA SER A 124 4.37 22.11 4.99
C SER A 124 3.97 21.25 3.79
N ILE A 125 2.69 21.24 3.42
CA ILE A 125 2.13 20.48 2.30
C ILE A 125 1.42 21.36 1.26
N GLY A 126 1.66 22.66 1.29
CA GLY A 126 1.11 23.62 0.30
C GLY A 126 -0.24 24.22 0.65
N GLY A 127 -0.70 24.12 1.91
CA GLY A 127 -1.89 24.79 2.41
C GLY A 127 -3.09 23.87 2.69
N GLU A 128 -4.17 24.49 3.15
CA GLU A 128 -5.40 23.80 3.60
C GLU A 128 -6.07 22.99 2.48
N GLN A 129 -6.06 23.49 1.24
CA GLN A 129 -6.66 22.79 0.13
C GLN A 129 -5.94 21.47 -0.17
N ASN A 130 -4.61 21.47 -0.15
CA ASN A 130 -3.81 20.27 -0.33
C ASN A 130 -4.03 19.29 0.83
N LEU A 131 -4.14 19.77 2.05
CA LEU A 131 -4.43 18.92 3.21
C LEU A 131 -5.79 18.24 3.09
N THR A 132 -6.81 18.97 2.67
CA THR A 132 -8.16 18.44 2.44
C THR A 132 -8.14 17.36 1.35
N GLU A 133 -7.47 17.61 0.23
CA GLU A 133 -7.34 16.64 -0.85
C GLU A 133 -6.54 15.41 -0.42
N MET A 134 -5.46 15.60 0.31
CA MET A 134 -4.67 14.49 0.88
C MET A 134 -5.53 13.57 1.75
N ARG A 135 -6.32 14.13 2.66
CA ARG A 135 -7.22 13.35 3.52
C ARG A 135 -8.28 12.60 2.72
N ARG A 136 -8.82 13.22 1.67
CA ARG A 136 -9.79 12.59 0.78
C ARG A 136 -9.18 11.37 0.07
N VAL A 137 -8.01 11.54 -0.51
CA VAL A 137 -7.29 10.46 -1.22
C VAL A 137 -6.89 9.33 -0.27
N LEU A 138 -6.32 9.66 0.89
CA LEU A 138 -5.96 8.68 1.91
C LEU A 138 -7.16 7.90 2.42
N GLY A 139 -8.31 8.55 2.62
CA GLY A 139 -9.55 7.89 3.01
C GLY A 139 -10.03 6.86 1.97
N GLN A 140 -9.88 7.17 0.68
CA GLN A 140 -10.18 6.23 -0.41
C GLN A 140 -9.21 5.04 -0.41
N LEU A 141 -7.90 5.29 -0.24
CA LEU A 141 -6.90 4.23 -0.15
C LEU A 141 -7.15 3.30 1.04
N VAL A 142 -7.37 3.84 2.23
CA VAL A 142 -7.69 3.05 3.44
C VAL A 142 -8.92 2.17 3.21
N SER A 143 -9.97 2.70 2.60
CA SER A 143 -11.19 1.93 2.30
C SER A 143 -10.95 0.83 1.27
N ALA A 144 -10.12 1.08 0.27
CA ALA A 144 -9.75 0.10 -0.73
C ALA A 144 -8.94 -1.05 -0.13
N GLU A 145 -7.90 -0.73 0.65
CA GLU A 145 -7.06 -1.74 1.31
C GLU A 145 -7.85 -2.60 2.30
N LYS A 146 -8.80 -2.02 3.00
CA LYS A 146 -9.70 -2.78 3.85
C LYS A 146 -10.47 -3.85 3.05
N ARG A 147 -11.01 -3.48 1.89
CA ARG A 147 -11.71 -4.44 1.01
C ARG A 147 -10.77 -5.51 0.47
N HIS A 148 -9.57 -5.15 0.04
CA HIS A 148 -8.56 -6.08 -0.45
C HIS A 148 -8.20 -7.12 0.62
N ARG A 149 -7.94 -6.68 1.84
CA ARG A 149 -7.65 -7.57 2.99
C ARG A 149 -8.79 -8.57 3.21
N GLU A 150 -10.02 -8.11 3.21
CA GLU A 150 -11.20 -8.96 3.39
C GLU A 150 -11.30 -10.01 2.28
N LEU A 151 -11.10 -9.61 1.02
CA LEU A 151 -11.16 -10.52 -0.13
C LEU A 151 -10.05 -11.57 -0.11
N VAL A 152 -8.79 -11.16 0.15
CA VAL A 152 -7.66 -12.09 0.23
C VAL A 152 -7.81 -13.03 1.43
N SER A 153 -8.29 -12.52 2.56
CA SER A 153 -8.57 -13.32 3.75
C SER A 153 -9.63 -14.39 3.50
N GLN A 154 -10.70 -14.06 2.76
CA GLN A 154 -11.72 -15.02 2.38
C GLN A 154 -11.19 -16.09 1.43
N LEU A 155 -10.37 -15.73 0.45
CA LEU A 155 -9.72 -16.69 -0.44
C LEU A 155 -8.81 -17.65 0.34
N LEU A 156 -8.02 -17.11 1.25
CA LEU A 156 -7.11 -17.91 2.07
C LEU A 156 -7.89 -18.87 2.98
N ALA A 157 -8.96 -18.42 3.62
CA ALA A 157 -9.82 -19.26 4.46
C ALA A 157 -10.46 -20.41 3.66
N ALA A 158 -10.87 -20.17 2.42
CA ALA A 158 -11.45 -21.19 1.56
C ALA A 158 -10.46 -22.29 1.16
N ARG A 159 -9.15 -22.03 1.25
CA ARG A 159 -8.08 -22.97 0.88
C ARG A 159 -7.40 -23.64 2.07
N SER A 160 -7.58 -23.10 3.26
CA SER A 160 -7.04 -23.71 4.47
C SER A 160 -7.94 -24.88 4.89
N PRO A 161 -7.43 -26.12 5.03
CA PRO A 161 -8.24 -27.22 5.56
C PRO A 161 -8.66 -26.90 7.00
N SER A 162 -9.93 -27.07 7.25
CA SER A 162 -10.50 -26.95 8.62
C SER A 162 -10.00 -28.07 9.54
#